data_9ee035415f01bb8d839f97d84167cec6
#
_entry.id   9ee035415f01bb8d839f97d84167cec6
#
_cell.length_a   1.000
_cell.length_b   1.000
_cell.length_c   1.000
_cell.angle_alpha   90.00
_cell.angle_beta   90.00
_cell.angle_gamma   90.00
#
_symmetry.space_group_name_H-M   'P 1'
#
loop_
_entity.id
_entity.type
_entity.pdbx_description
1 polymer ?
#
loop_
_entity_poly.entity_id
_entity_poly.type
_entity_poly.pdbx_seq_one_letter_code
_entity_poly.pdbx_strand_id
1 'polypeptide(L)'
;MSNILIIKLGSLGDVVQISGALRDIREHHKNAKITILTTSKYLNLFRNCPYIDNCLEDERLPRYNIFYLLRLKKIVNSLNFTKVYDLQNSNRTNFYKKFLFNIKDWSSSKDIPENQYNNSVLKRFDEQLRKSNIETRHTLKPDFSWAAERANNYKLNTDKKYILFFPFCSKELVHKRWPYFPELINLIKQNHPQYELVVAPGPDEIEEAKSFNIMIALNENLPLNFFE
;
A
#
# COMPACT_ATOMS: atom_id res chain seq x y z
N MET A 1 0.18 -3.74 -28.52
CA MET A 1 -0.26 -3.15 -27.25
C MET A 1 0.87 -3.33 -26.25
N SER A 2 1.36 -2.28 -25.59
CA SER A 2 2.45 -2.42 -24.62
C SER A 2 1.93 -3.01 -23.30
N ASN A 3 2.70 -3.91 -22.70
CA ASN A 3 2.41 -4.49 -21.39
C ASN A 3 3.34 -3.89 -20.36
N ILE A 4 2.80 -3.35 -19.29
CA ILE A 4 3.55 -2.67 -18.22
C ILE A 4 3.38 -3.44 -16.91
N LEU A 5 4.47 -3.65 -16.21
CA LEU A 5 4.49 -4.23 -14.89
C LEU A 5 4.76 -3.15 -13.84
N ILE A 6 3.90 -3.05 -12.84
CA ILE A 6 4.16 -2.26 -11.63
C ILE A 6 4.45 -3.24 -10.49
N ILE A 7 5.44 -2.95 -9.65
CA ILE A 7 5.77 -3.79 -8.50
C ILE A 7 5.53 -3.01 -7.21
N LYS A 8 4.60 -3.50 -6.37
CA LYS A 8 4.37 -3.00 -5.02
C LYS A 8 3.89 -4.12 -4.11
N LEU A 9 4.75 -4.52 -3.18
CA LEU A 9 4.54 -5.70 -2.33
C LEU A 9 3.97 -5.39 -0.93
N GLY A 10 3.72 -4.15 -0.62
CA GLY A 10 3.23 -3.67 0.69
C GLY A 10 4.22 -2.68 1.31
N SER A 11 4.04 -2.11 2.50
CA SER A 11 2.91 -2.31 3.43
C SER A 11 1.65 -1.50 3.02
N LEU A 12 0.53 -1.53 3.81
CA LEU A 12 -0.69 -0.79 3.48
C LEU A 12 -0.45 0.71 3.31
N GLY A 13 0.26 1.34 4.24
CA GLY A 13 0.60 2.76 4.13
C GLY A 13 1.41 3.08 2.87
N ASP A 14 2.33 2.18 2.47
CA ASP A 14 3.09 2.33 1.23
C ASP A 14 2.22 2.11 -0.01
N VAL A 15 1.19 1.27 0.07
CA VAL A 15 0.21 1.07 -1.00
C VAL A 15 -0.63 2.34 -1.20
N VAL A 16 -1.05 2.98 -0.12
CA VAL A 16 -1.75 4.28 -0.19
C VAL A 16 -0.87 5.34 -0.85
N GLN A 17 0.41 5.41 -0.49
CA GLN A 17 1.33 6.41 -1.01
C GLN A 17 1.57 6.33 -2.53
N ILE A 18 1.46 5.13 -3.14
CA ILE A 18 1.65 5.00 -4.58
C ILE A 18 0.40 5.33 -5.41
N SER A 19 -0.75 5.60 -4.80
CA SER A 19 -2.01 5.80 -5.54
C SER A 19 -1.93 6.91 -6.59
N GLY A 20 -1.30 8.04 -6.26
CA GLY A 20 -1.05 9.10 -7.21
C GLY A 20 -0.10 8.71 -8.34
N ALA A 21 0.95 7.95 -8.03
CA ALA A 21 1.89 7.42 -9.02
C ALA A 21 1.22 6.44 -9.98
N LEU A 22 0.31 5.58 -9.48
CA LEU A 22 -0.48 4.67 -10.33
C LEU A 22 -1.33 5.45 -11.34
N ARG A 23 -1.93 6.55 -10.88
CA ARG A 23 -2.74 7.41 -11.75
C ARG A 23 -1.89 8.07 -12.84
N ASP A 24 -0.75 8.66 -12.49
CA ASP A 24 0.16 9.29 -13.47
C ASP A 24 0.68 8.26 -14.47
N ILE A 25 1.03 7.04 -14.04
CA ILE A 25 1.42 5.94 -14.94
C ILE A 25 0.28 5.58 -15.89
N ARG A 26 -0.96 5.48 -15.42
CA ARG A 26 -2.13 5.17 -16.26
C ARG A 26 -2.42 6.29 -17.27
N GLU A 27 -2.38 7.54 -16.84
CA GLU A 27 -2.63 8.69 -17.72
C GLU A 27 -1.57 8.80 -18.82
N HIS A 28 -0.32 8.45 -18.52
CA HIS A 28 0.77 8.39 -19.51
C HIS A 28 0.60 7.20 -20.49
N HIS A 29 0.23 6.06 -19.97
CA HIS A 29 0.11 4.80 -20.72
C HIS A 29 -1.36 4.42 -21.00
N LYS A 30 -2.14 5.33 -21.57
CA LYS A 30 -3.60 5.17 -21.77
C LYS A 30 -4.01 3.87 -22.43
N ASN A 31 -3.23 3.41 -23.42
CA ASN A 31 -3.56 2.23 -24.24
C ASN A 31 -2.74 0.99 -23.86
N ALA A 32 -1.96 1.03 -22.77
CA ALA A 32 -1.19 -0.10 -22.31
C ALA A 32 -2.01 -0.99 -21.37
N LYS A 33 -1.69 -2.27 -21.35
CA LYS A 33 -2.16 -3.20 -20.32
C LYS A 33 -1.24 -3.08 -19.11
N ILE A 34 -1.78 -2.62 -17.99
CA ILE A 34 -1.03 -2.41 -16.74
C ILE A 34 -1.35 -3.54 -15.77
N THR A 35 -0.32 -4.25 -15.35
CA THR A 35 -0.40 -5.33 -14.38
C THR A 35 0.38 -4.95 -13.14
N ILE A 36 -0.18 -5.17 -11.95
CA ILE A 36 0.57 -5.01 -10.69
C ILE A 36 0.98 -6.35 -10.12
N LEU A 37 2.24 -6.47 -9.71
CA LEU A 37 2.77 -7.57 -8.90
C LEU A 37 2.72 -7.14 -7.43
N THR A 38 1.92 -7.85 -6.64
CA THR A 38 1.68 -7.53 -5.24
C THR A 38 1.55 -8.80 -4.40
N THR A 39 1.40 -8.67 -3.08
CA THR A 39 1.16 -9.83 -2.21
C THR A 39 -0.33 -10.17 -2.12
N SER A 40 -0.67 -11.39 -1.67
CA SER A 40 -2.06 -11.86 -1.46
C SER A 40 -2.92 -10.84 -0.73
N LYS A 41 -2.37 -10.22 0.32
CA LYS A 41 -3.05 -9.19 1.13
C LYS A 41 -3.66 -8.04 0.34
N TYR A 42 -3.05 -7.65 -0.78
CA TYR A 42 -3.46 -6.46 -1.53
C TYR A 42 -4.08 -6.78 -2.89
N LEU A 43 -4.19 -8.07 -3.27
CA LEU A 43 -4.79 -8.47 -4.54
C LEU A 43 -6.22 -7.94 -4.69
N ASN A 44 -7.06 -8.16 -3.69
CA ASN A 44 -8.46 -7.72 -3.72
C ASN A 44 -8.57 -6.19 -3.77
N LEU A 45 -7.68 -5.48 -3.08
CA LEU A 45 -7.61 -4.04 -3.13
C LEU A 45 -7.30 -3.54 -4.55
N PHE A 46 -6.23 -4.05 -5.16
CA PHE A 46 -5.80 -3.62 -6.49
C PHE A 46 -6.72 -4.08 -7.64
N ARG A 47 -7.49 -5.16 -7.49
CA ARG A 47 -8.53 -5.57 -8.45
C ARG A 47 -9.60 -4.50 -8.65
N ASN A 48 -9.76 -3.59 -7.68
CA ASN A 48 -10.72 -2.49 -7.73
C ASN A 48 -10.07 -1.15 -8.08
N CYS A 49 -8.76 -1.14 -8.28
CA CYS A 49 -8.04 0.07 -8.63
C CYS A 49 -8.30 0.44 -10.09
N PRO A 50 -8.83 1.64 -10.40
CA PRO A 50 -9.18 2.03 -11.76
C PRO A 50 -7.96 2.20 -12.68
N TYR A 51 -6.76 2.18 -12.11
CA TYR A 51 -5.51 2.38 -12.84
C TYR A 51 -4.81 1.08 -13.22
N ILE A 52 -5.34 -0.08 -12.78
CA ILE A 52 -4.74 -1.41 -12.95
C ILE A 52 -5.70 -2.33 -13.70
N ASP A 53 -5.20 -3.04 -14.70
CA ASP A 53 -6.00 -3.98 -15.47
C ASP A 53 -5.92 -5.41 -14.93
N ASN A 54 -4.75 -5.80 -14.38
CA ASN A 54 -4.53 -7.14 -13.85
C ASN A 54 -3.67 -7.12 -12.59
N CYS A 55 -3.82 -8.16 -11.78
CA CYS A 55 -3.01 -8.39 -10.60
C CYS A 55 -2.29 -9.75 -10.71
N LEU A 56 -1.03 -9.76 -10.31
CA LEU A 56 -0.21 -10.96 -10.12
C LEU A 56 0.19 -11.06 -8.66
N GLU A 57 0.24 -12.27 -8.17
CA GLU A 57 0.65 -12.55 -6.80
C GLU A 57 2.14 -12.84 -6.71
N ASP A 58 2.80 -12.18 -5.76
CA ASP A 58 4.11 -12.55 -5.22
C ASP A 58 3.93 -13.09 -3.80
N GLU A 59 4.05 -14.40 -3.62
CA GLU A 59 3.94 -15.06 -2.31
C GLU A 59 5.03 -14.63 -1.33
N ARG A 60 6.05 -13.92 -1.79
CA ARG A 60 7.21 -13.46 -1.02
C ARG A 60 7.94 -14.57 -0.25
N LEU A 61 7.90 -15.80 -0.74
CA LEU A 61 8.65 -16.89 -0.13
C LEU A 61 10.15 -16.57 -0.10
N PRO A 62 10.91 -17.18 0.80
CA PRO A 62 12.35 -16.97 0.90
C PRO A 62 13.08 -17.26 -0.43
N ARG A 63 14.14 -16.50 -0.71
CA ARG A 63 14.88 -16.60 -1.99
C ARG A 63 15.59 -17.94 -2.21
N TYR A 64 15.74 -18.76 -1.19
CA TYR A 64 16.22 -20.13 -1.35
C TYR A 64 15.15 -21.11 -1.87
N ASN A 65 13.88 -20.70 -1.93
CA ASN A 65 12.83 -21.50 -2.57
C ASN A 65 12.91 -21.34 -4.10
N ILE A 66 13.75 -22.15 -4.72
CA ILE A 66 14.02 -22.07 -6.16
C ILE A 66 12.77 -22.36 -7.00
N PHE A 67 11.94 -23.32 -6.58
CA PHE A 67 10.72 -23.68 -7.32
C PHE A 67 9.74 -22.50 -7.41
N TYR A 68 9.55 -21.80 -6.30
CA TYR A 68 8.76 -20.58 -6.29
C TYR A 68 9.35 -19.52 -7.23
N LEU A 69 10.65 -19.27 -7.17
CA LEU A 69 11.32 -18.28 -8.02
C LEU A 69 11.19 -18.63 -9.51
N LEU A 70 11.36 -19.91 -9.88
CA LEU A 70 11.20 -20.36 -11.26
C LEU A 70 9.75 -20.22 -11.73
N ARG A 71 8.77 -20.52 -10.88
CA ARG A 71 7.35 -20.31 -11.18
C ARG A 71 7.05 -18.84 -11.40
N LEU A 72 7.48 -17.95 -10.50
CA LEU A 72 7.30 -16.50 -10.64
C LEU A 72 7.98 -15.97 -11.91
N LYS A 73 9.21 -16.40 -12.18
CA LYS A 73 9.94 -16.08 -13.43
C LYS A 73 9.17 -16.48 -14.66
N LYS A 74 8.66 -17.72 -14.70
CA LYS A 74 7.88 -18.24 -15.84
C LYS A 74 6.63 -17.40 -16.08
N ILE A 75 5.87 -17.10 -15.02
CA ILE A 75 4.63 -16.31 -15.11
C ILE A 75 4.94 -14.90 -15.63
N VAL A 76 5.88 -14.20 -15.03
CA VAL A 76 6.19 -12.80 -15.39
C VAL A 76 6.75 -12.71 -16.81
N ASN A 77 7.69 -13.59 -17.17
CA ASN A 77 8.32 -13.52 -18.50
C ASN A 77 7.38 -13.96 -19.63
N SER A 78 6.37 -14.83 -19.36
CA SER A 78 5.38 -15.23 -20.38
C SER A 78 4.42 -14.10 -20.77
N LEU A 79 4.30 -13.05 -19.96
CA LEU A 79 3.41 -11.92 -20.21
C LEU A 79 4.05 -10.81 -21.07
N ASN A 80 5.32 -10.98 -21.47
CA ASN A 80 6.03 -10.08 -22.38
C ASN A 80 5.92 -8.59 -22.00
N PHE A 81 6.20 -8.29 -20.73
CA PHE A 81 6.25 -6.91 -20.27
C PHE A 81 7.37 -6.14 -20.97
N THR A 82 7.04 -4.94 -21.45
CA THR A 82 7.97 -4.04 -22.13
C THR A 82 8.67 -3.09 -21.16
N LYS A 83 8.03 -2.78 -20.02
CA LYS A 83 8.53 -1.85 -19.02
C LYS A 83 8.10 -2.25 -17.62
N VAL A 84 8.98 -1.99 -16.63
CA VAL A 84 8.69 -2.15 -15.20
C VAL A 84 8.78 -0.81 -14.50
N TYR A 85 7.80 -0.52 -13.65
CA TYR A 85 7.87 0.53 -12.62
C TYR A 85 7.99 -0.14 -11.25
N ASP A 86 9.20 -0.20 -10.71
CA ASP A 86 9.46 -0.72 -9.36
C ASP A 86 9.16 0.37 -8.32
N LEU A 87 7.92 0.40 -7.82
CA LEU A 87 7.50 1.30 -6.74
C LEU A 87 7.73 0.68 -5.34
N GLN A 88 8.23 -0.56 -5.28
CA GLN A 88 8.68 -1.18 -4.03
C GLN A 88 10.10 -0.78 -3.67
N ASN A 89 10.99 -0.65 -4.64
CA ASN A 89 12.38 -0.19 -4.48
C ASN A 89 13.15 -0.95 -3.36
N SER A 90 12.98 -2.27 -3.28
CA SER A 90 13.55 -3.12 -2.23
C SER A 90 14.75 -3.94 -2.74
N ASN A 91 15.50 -4.57 -1.81
CA ASN A 91 16.54 -5.53 -2.17
C ASN A 91 15.98 -6.78 -2.87
N ARG A 92 14.70 -7.10 -2.60
CA ARG A 92 14.00 -8.19 -3.27
C ARG A 92 13.72 -7.85 -4.73
N THR A 93 13.17 -6.69 -5.01
CA THR A 93 12.86 -6.26 -6.37
C THR A 93 14.13 -6.01 -7.20
N ASN A 94 15.20 -5.54 -6.57
CA ASN A 94 16.51 -5.46 -7.21
C ASN A 94 17.06 -6.85 -7.61
N PHE A 95 16.83 -7.87 -6.77
CA PHE A 95 17.14 -9.25 -7.13
C PHE A 95 16.30 -9.72 -8.33
N TYR A 96 15.00 -9.36 -8.40
CA TYR A 96 14.16 -9.68 -9.55
C TYR A 96 14.68 -9.02 -10.82
N LYS A 97 15.06 -7.74 -10.77
CA LYS A 97 15.66 -7.01 -11.88
C LYS A 97 16.92 -7.73 -12.41
N LYS A 98 17.80 -8.18 -11.52
CA LYS A 98 19.11 -8.72 -11.89
C LYS A 98 19.06 -10.17 -12.37
N PHE A 99 18.21 -11.02 -11.79
CA PHE A 99 18.33 -12.48 -11.93
C PHE A 99 17.05 -13.17 -12.40
N LEU A 100 15.90 -12.54 -12.24
CA LEU A 100 14.64 -13.24 -12.40
C LEU A 100 13.88 -12.79 -13.65
N PHE A 101 13.65 -11.49 -13.81
CA PHE A 101 12.81 -10.95 -14.87
C PHE A 101 13.65 -10.46 -16.05
N ASN A 102 13.32 -10.95 -17.25
CA ASN A 102 14.05 -10.59 -18.46
C ASN A 102 13.41 -9.35 -19.14
N ILE A 103 13.37 -8.22 -18.39
CA ILE A 103 12.76 -6.96 -18.85
C ILE A 103 13.82 -5.87 -18.80
N LYS A 104 14.17 -5.29 -19.97
CA LYS A 104 15.27 -4.33 -20.08
C LYS A 104 14.91 -2.94 -19.54
N ASP A 105 13.70 -2.45 -19.84
CA ASP A 105 13.27 -1.12 -19.41
C ASP A 105 12.70 -1.20 -18.00
N TRP A 106 13.52 -0.73 -17.03
CA TRP A 106 13.21 -0.82 -15.61
C TRP A 106 13.41 0.53 -14.92
N SER A 107 12.33 1.10 -14.41
CA SER A 107 12.31 2.33 -13.63
C SER A 107 12.33 2.01 -12.13
N SER A 108 13.31 2.56 -11.41
CA SER A 108 13.45 2.40 -9.96
C SER A 108 14.02 3.67 -9.34
N SER A 109 13.58 4.04 -8.14
CA SER A 109 14.19 5.16 -7.40
C SER A 109 15.62 4.82 -6.93
N LYS A 110 15.99 3.55 -6.92
CA LYS A 110 17.39 3.12 -6.65
C LYS A 110 18.37 3.49 -7.78
N ASP A 111 17.86 3.83 -8.94
CA ASP A 111 18.67 4.32 -10.05
C ASP A 111 18.92 5.86 -9.95
N ILE A 112 18.46 6.50 -8.87
CA ILE A 112 18.71 7.91 -8.54
C ILE A 112 20.01 7.99 -7.72
N PRO A 113 20.96 8.87 -8.07
CA PRO A 113 22.19 9.06 -7.30
C PRO A 113 21.91 9.44 -5.85
N GLU A 114 22.72 8.95 -4.90
CA GLU A 114 22.50 9.18 -3.45
C GLU A 114 22.47 10.66 -3.07
N ASN A 115 23.29 11.50 -3.74
CA ASN A 115 23.33 12.94 -3.51
C ASN A 115 22.03 13.67 -3.95
N GLN A 116 21.18 13.01 -4.73
CA GLN A 116 19.86 13.50 -5.16
C GLN A 116 18.73 12.79 -4.44
N TYR A 117 19.04 11.88 -3.51
CA TYR A 117 18.05 11.03 -2.87
C TYR A 117 17.22 11.83 -1.87
N ASN A 118 15.95 12.03 -2.16
CA ASN A 118 15.04 12.73 -1.28
C ASN A 118 14.53 11.83 -0.15
N ASN A 119 14.50 12.35 1.09
CA ASN A 119 13.96 11.62 2.24
C ASN A 119 12.44 11.36 2.14
N SER A 120 11.71 12.19 1.41
CA SER A 120 10.28 11.99 1.16
C SER A 120 10.04 10.89 0.14
N VAL A 121 9.27 9.87 0.52
CA VAL A 121 8.89 8.76 -0.36
C VAL A 121 8.17 9.25 -1.62
N LEU A 122 7.24 10.19 -1.47
CA LEU A 122 6.46 10.74 -2.60
C LEU A 122 7.36 11.48 -3.59
N LYS A 123 8.33 12.26 -3.09
CA LYS A 123 9.30 12.95 -3.97
C LYS A 123 10.19 11.96 -4.71
N ARG A 124 10.58 10.83 -4.08
CA ARG A 124 11.32 9.78 -4.78
C ARG A 124 10.52 9.15 -5.91
N PHE A 125 9.22 8.93 -5.72
CA PHE A 125 8.34 8.47 -6.81
C PHE A 125 8.20 9.53 -7.91
N ASP A 126 8.05 10.79 -7.54
CA ASP A 126 7.97 11.90 -8.50
C ASP A 126 9.24 11.95 -9.38
N GLU A 127 10.41 11.94 -8.78
CA GLU A 127 11.70 11.90 -9.48
C GLU A 127 11.87 10.66 -10.35
N GLN A 128 11.50 9.48 -9.84
CA GLN A 128 11.55 8.21 -10.57
C GLN A 128 10.68 8.28 -11.84
N LEU A 129 9.46 8.77 -11.73
CA LEU A 129 8.52 8.85 -12.84
C LEU A 129 8.95 9.92 -13.86
N ARG A 130 9.42 11.07 -13.42
CA ARG A 130 9.96 12.13 -14.32
C ARG A 130 11.18 11.63 -15.11
N LYS A 131 12.08 10.85 -14.49
CA LYS A 131 13.19 10.20 -15.21
C LYS A 131 12.70 9.18 -16.26
N SER A 132 11.50 8.68 -16.11
CA SER A 132 10.83 7.81 -17.07
C SER A 132 9.97 8.58 -18.09
N ASN A 133 10.14 9.90 -18.19
CA ASN A 133 9.41 10.83 -19.04
C ASN A 133 7.89 10.86 -18.75
N ILE A 134 7.48 10.59 -17.52
CA ILE A 134 6.09 10.76 -17.07
C ILE A 134 5.92 12.16 -16.46
N GLU A 135 4.93 12.90 -16.94
CA GLU A 135 4.48 14.11 -16.28
C GLU A 135 3.71 13.71 -15.00
N THR A 136 4.25 14.12 -13.84
CA THR A 136 3.66 13.81 -12.55
C THR A 136 2.73 14.92 -12.10
N ARG A 137 1.44 14.63 -12.01
CA ARG A 137 0.39 15.56 -11.56
C ARG A 137 -0.24 15.14 -10.25
N HIS A 138 -0.26 13.82 -10.00
CA HIS A 138 -0.96 13.19 -8.89
C HIS A 138 -0.01 12.55 -7.87
N THR A 139 1.20 12.21 -8.27
CA THR A 139 2.17 11.46 -7.43
C THR A 139 2.42 12.11 -6.06
N LEU A 140 2.49 13.44 -5.99
CA LEU A 140 2.71 14.18 -4.73
C LEU A 140 1.42 14.36 -3.89
N LYS A 141 0.27 14.00 -4.42
CA LYS A 141 -1.04 14.10 -3.77
C LYS A 141 -1.77 12.76 -3.90
N PRO A 142 -1.37 11.73 -3.12
CA PRO A 142 -2.01 10.43 -3.17
C PRO A 142 -3.52 10.56 -2.95
N ASP A 143 -4.29 9.93 -3.83
CA ASP A 143 -5.74 9.83 -3.72
C ASP A 143 -6.14 8.36 -3.72
N PHE A 144 -6.72 7.93 -2.61
CA PHE A 144 -7.14 6.55 -2.38
C PHE A 144 -8.66 6.42 -2.30
N SER A 145 -9.38 7.45 -2.73
CA SER A 145 -10.86 7.53 -2.66
C SER A 145 -11.55 6.37 -3.40
N TRP A 146 -10.94 5.87 -4.49
CA TRP A 146 -11.45 4.72 -5.22
C TRP A 146 -11.60 3.44 -4.36
N ALA A 147 -10.83 3.31 -3.27
CA ALA A 147 -10.97 2.21 -2.32
C ALA A 147 -12.09 2.44 -1.31
N ALA A 148 -12.49 3.71 -1.08
CA ALA A 148 -13.51 4.08 -0.11
C ALA A 148 -14.95 3.85 -0.61
N GLU A 149 -15.19 3.75 -1.92
CA GLU A 149 -16.54 3.54 -2.48
C GLU A 149 -17.23 2.29 -1.94
N ARG A 150 -16.45 1.30 -1.51
CA ARG A 150 -16.98 0.09 -0.84
C ARG A 150 -17.29 0.31 0.64
N ALA A 151 -16.74 1.35 1.25
CA ALA A 151 -16.96 1.67 2.66
C ALA A 151 -18.25 2.44 2.91
N ASN A 152 -19.00 2.81 1.88
CA ASN A 152 -20.25 3.59 2.02
C ASN A 152 -21.34 2.90 2.87
N ASN A 153 -21.22 1.61 3.12
CA ASN A 153 -22.11 0.84 3.98
C ASN A 153 -21.65 0.80 5.44
N TYR A 154 -20.50 1.39 5.76
CA TYR A 154 -19.92 1.34 7.09
C TYR A 154 -20.10 2.69 7.78
N LYS A 155 -21.07 2.77 8.67
CA LYS A 155 -21.27 3.92 9.56
C LYS A 155 -20.92 3.50 10.97
N LEU A 156 -20.11 4.31 11.64
CA LEU A 156 -20.00 4.21 13.08
C LEU A 156 -21.38 4.46 13.69
N ASN A 157 -21.74 3.64 14.67
CA ASN A 157 -23.03 3.78 15.36
C ASN A 157 -22.96 4.93 16.35
N THR A 158 -22.81 6.16 15.81
CA THR A 158 -22.78 7.40 16.61
C THR A 158 -23.24 8.57 15.76
N ASP A 159 -24.10 9.42 16.35
CA ASP A 159 -24.50 10.70 15.78
C ASP A 159 -23.57 11.85 16.21
N LYS A 160 -22.62 11.57 17.12
CA LYS A 160 -21.65 12.54 17.61
C LYS A 160 -20.47 12.69 16.64
N LYS A 161 -19.82 13.83 16.66
CA LYS A 161 -18.49 13.97 16.11
C LYS A 161 -17.54 13.05 16.88
N TYR A 162 -16.60 12.40 16.19
CA TYR A 162 -15.71 11.43 16.81
C TYR A 162 -14.24 11.75 16.58
N ILE A 163 -13.40 11.23 17.50
CA ILE A 163 -11.95 11.22 17.36
C ILE A 163 -11.54 9.76 17.19
N LEU A 164 -10.86 9.46 16.08
CA LEU A 164 -10.42 8.11 15.75
C LEU A 164 -8.94 7.92 16.11
N PHE A 165 -8.65 6.87 16.86
CA PHE A 165 -7.31 6.50 17.29
C PHE A 165 -6.79 5.27 16.56
N PHE A 166 -5.51 5.31 16.19
CA PHE A 166 -4.73 4.19 15.64
C PHE A 166 -3.50 3.92 16.53
N PRO A 167 -3.66 3.36 17.73
CA PRO A 167 -2.58 3.22 18.70
C PRO A 167 -1.62 2.06 18.41
N PHE A 168 -1.98 1.20 17.46
CA PHE A 168 -1.29 -0.05 17.20
C PHE A 168 -0.31 0.05 16.04
N CYS A 169 0.57 -0.94 15.95
CA CYS A 169 1.51 -1.12 14.84
C CYS A 169 1.87 -2.60 14.71
N SER A 170 2.55 -2.97 13.61
CA SER A 170 3.01 -4.35 13.43
C SER A 170 3.86 -4.83 14.61
N LYS A 171 3.78 -6.13 14.93
CA LYS A 171 4.46 -6.78 16.06
C LYS A 171 5.98 -6.55 16.06
N GLU A 172 6.58 -6.39 14.87
CA GLU A 172 8.02 -6.12 14.72
C GLU A 172 8.41 -4.66 15.00
N LEU A 173 7.43 -3.76 15.12
CA LEU A 173 7.66 -2.32 15.24
C LEU A 173 7.10 -1.75 16.54
N VAL A 174 7.06 -2.54 17.61
CA VAL A 174 6.50 -2.15 18.93
C VAL A 174 7.07 -0.83 19.44
N HIS A 175 8.33 -0.52 19.13
CA HIS A 175 8.98 0.76 19.47
C HIS A 175 8.30 2.00 18.85
N LYS A 176 7.41 1.83 17.89
CA LYS A 176 6.59 2.92 17.29
C LYS A 176 5.30 3.18 18.06
N ARG A 177 4.93 2.31 18.98
CA ARG A 177 3.74 2.53 19.82
C ARG A 177 4.00 3.65 20.80
N TRP A 178 3.16 4.66 20.76
CA TRP A 178 3.19 5.70 21.78
C TRP A 178 2.52 5.19 23.06
N PRO A 179 3.22 5.18 24.22
CA PRO A 179 2.71 4.50 25.41
C PRO A 179 1.59 5.27 26.15
N TYR A 180 1.41 6.54 25.84
CA TYR A 180 0.50 7.42 26.58
C TYR A 180 -0.89 7.58 25.93
N PHE A 181 -1.30 6.67 25.09
CA PHE A 181 -2.67 6.66 24.54
C PHE A 181 -3.75 6.58 25.62
N PRO A 182 -3.62 5.74 26.69
CA PRO A 182 -4.60 5.69 27.78
C PRO A 182 -4.80 7.03 28.47
N GLU A 183 -3.71 7.72 28.79
CA GLU A 183 -3.74 9.03 29.43
C GLU A 183 -4.36 10.09 28.52
N LEU A 184 -3.99 10.10 27.24
CA LEU A 184 -4.57 11.00 26.25
C LEU A 184 -6.09 10.79 26.13
N ILE A 185 -6.54 9.55 26.05
CA ILE A 185 -7.96 9.20 25.97
C ILE A 185 -8.71 9.73 27.19
N ASN A 186 -8.16 9.53 28.41
CA ASN A 186 -8.76 10.03 29.64
C ASN A 186 -8.82 11.57 29.67
N LEU A 187 -7.75 12.22 29.24
CA LEU A 187 -7.69 13.69 29.16
C LEU A 187 -8.75 14.24 28.19
N ILE A 188 -8.93 13.60 27.04
CA ILE A 188 -9.95 14.01 26.06
C ILE A 188 -11.35 13.76 26.60
N LYS A 189 -11.62 12.62 27.26
CA LYS A 189 -12.92 12.35 27.89
C LYS A 189 -13.31 13.44 28.87
N GLN A 190 -12.37 13.94 29.67
CA GLN A 190 -12.60 14.97 30.67
C GLN A 190 -12.82 16.36 30.07
N ASN A 191 -12.01 16.75 29.07
CA ASN A 191 -12.01 18.13 28.57
C ASN A 191 -12.89 18.30 27.32
N HIS A 192 -13.23 17.20 26.62
CA HIS A 192 -13.97 17.22 25.35
C HIS A 192 -15.06 16.14 25.29
N PRO A 193 -16.00 16.12 26.28
CA PRO A 193 -17.06 15.09 26.37
C PRO A 193 -18.06 15.08 25.18
N GLN A 194 -18.02 16.13 24.36
CA GLN A 194 -18.85 16.24 23.16
C GLN A 194 -18.41 15.30 22.03
N TYR A 195 -17.20 14.74 22.08
CA TYR A 195 -16.71 13.81 21.07
C TYR A 195 -16.89 12.36 21.52
N GLU A 196 -17.27 11.51 20.56
CA GLU A 196 -17.15 10.07 20.72
C GLU A 196 -15.71 9.65 20.45
N LEU A 197 -15.12 8.82 21.33
CA LEU A 197 -13.75 8.32 21.14
C LEU A 197 -13.82 6.91 20.55
N VAL A 198 -13.11 6.70 19.46
CA VAL A 198 -13.15 5.45 18.70
C VAL A 198 -11.74 4.95 18.44
N VAL A 199 -11.48 3.67 18.68
CA VAL A 199 -10.22 3.02 18.31
C VAL A 199 -10.46 2.06 17.14
N ALA A 200 -9.55 2.06 16.17
CA ALA A 200 -9.56 1.13 15.04
C ALA A 200 -8.40 0.14 15.16
N PRO A 201 -8.63 -1.06 15.74
CA PRO A 201 -7.63 -2.11 15.83
C PRO A 201 -7.52 -2.91 14.54
N GLY A 202 -6.35 -3.53 14.30
CA GLY A 202 -6.23 -4.66 13.40
C GLY A 202 -6.86 -5.94 14.00
N PRO A 203 -7.00 -7.02 13.20
CA PRO A 203 -7.64 -8.26 13.65
C PRO A 203 -7.03 -8.85 14.93
N ASP A 204 -5.70 -8.82 15.06
CA ASP A 204 -4.97 -9.37 16.21
C ASP A 204 -4.92 -8.41 17.42
N GLU A 205 -5.48 -7.19 17.32
CA GLU A 205 -5.34 -6.11 18.29
C GLU A 205 -6.66 -5.82 19.04
N ILE A 206 -7.73 -6.56 18.73
CA ILE A 206 -9.08 -6.34 19.26
C ILE A 206 -9.10 -6.47 20.79
N GLU A 207 -8.48 -7.50 21.34
CA GLU A 207 -8.46 -7.71 22.80
C GLU A 207 -7.70 -6.59 23.52
N GLU A 208 -6.60 -6.12 22.95
CA GLU A 208 -5.85 -4.98 23.50
C GLU A 208 -6.66 -3.68 23.39
N ALA A 209 -7.40 -3.48 22.28
CA ALA A 209 -8.26 -2.31 22.09
C ALA A 209 -9.36 -2.18 23.14
N LYS A 210 -9.87 -3.29 23.66
CA LYS A 210 -10.88 -3.30 24.74
C LYS A 210 -10.36 -2.62 26.01
N SER A 211 -9.05 -2.66 26.26
CA SER A 211 -8.45 -2.03 27.43
C SER A 211 -8.58 -0.50 27.47
N PHE A 212 -8.77 0.15 26.31
CA PHE A 212 -9.00 1.60 26.24
C PHE A 212 -10.38 2.04 26.73
N ASN A 213 -11.33 1.11 26.86
CA ASN A 213 -12.70 1.40 27.30
C ASN A 213 -13.35 2.55 26.54
N ILE A 214 -13.24 2.52 25.21
CA ILE A 214 -13.86 3.43 24.24
C ILE A 214 -14.50 2.61 23.13
N MET A 215 -15.27 3.27 22.25
CA MET A 215 -15.86 2.57 21.11
C MET A 215 -14.78 1.93 20.23
N ILE A 216 -14.98 0.69 19.87
CA ILE A 216 -14.10 -0.01 18.92
C ILE A 216 -14.76 0.04 17.56
N ALA A 217 -14.04 0.52 16.56
CA ALA A 217 -14.45 0.43 15.16
C ALA A 217 -14.30 -1.01 14.68
N LEU A 218 -15.08 -1.91 15.27
CA LEU A 218 -15.28 -3.25 14.77
C LEU A 218 -16.53 -3.19 13.90
N ASN A 219 -16.34 -3.44 12.66
CA ASN A 219 -17.46 -3.75 11.81
C ASN A 219 -17.56 -5.27 11.75
N GLU A 220 -18.61 -5.83 12.34
CA GLU A 220 -18.99 -7.23 12.12
C GLU A 220 -19.22 -7.52 10.63
N ASN A 221 -19.31 -6.46 9.83
CA ASN A 221 -19.48 -6.48 8.39
C ASN A 221 -18.30 -5.89 7.60
N LEU A 222 -17.19 -5.51 8.23
CA LEU A 222 -15.94 -5.37 7.47
C LEU A 222 -15.59 -6.79 7.02
N PRO A 223 -15.68 -7.09 5.72
CA PRO A 223 -15.24 -8.40 5.29
C PRO A 223 -13.80 -8.53 5.76
N LEU A 224 -13.56 -9.51 6.63
CA LEU A 224 -12.22 -9.91 7.07
C LEU A 224 -11.28 -10.12 5.88
N ASN A 225 -11.82 -10.27 4.70
CA ASN A 225 -11.20 -10.41 3.39
C ASN A 225 -10.64 -9.08 2.82
N PHE A 226 -10.66 -7.99 3.54
CA PHE A 226 -9.91 -6.79 3.14
C PHE A 226 -8.41 -7.01 3.37
N PHE A 227 -8.04 -8.01 4.20
CA PHE A 227 -6.66 -8.32 4.59
C PHE A 227 -6.31 -9.80 4.48
N GLU A 228 -7.24 -10.68 4.09
CA GLU A 228 -6.97 -12.08 3.74
C GLU A 228 -6.72 -12.27 2.25
#